data_e5c31e281182103982c304f251d4f011
#
_entry.id   e5c31e281182103982c304f251d4f011
#
_cell.length_a   1.000
_cell.length_b   1.000
_cell.length_c   1.000
_cell.angle_alpha   90.00
_cell.angle_beta   90.00
_cell.angle_gamma   90.00
#
_symmetry.space_group_name_H-M   'P 1'
#
loop_
_entity.id
_entity.type
_entity.pdbx_description
1 polymer ?
#
loop_
_entity_poly.entity_id
_entity_poly.type
_entity_poly.pdbx_seq_one_letter_code
_entity_poly.pdbx_strand_id
1 'polypeptide(L)'
;MAATLHSSVSHIGLCVGDLERSRRFYVDGLGFKEFARFEMDRPLAEMDEECRVTSFFVQKDGLRIELLDWKTPGVIGTPSSRRNQLGLTHLSFVVEDVDVSARELVEYGGTIIEGTRSGQDDPASVQIIFLADPDGTRDELMRLAEGQEW
;
A
#
# COMPACT_ATOMS: atom_id res chain seq x y z
N MET A 1 7.75 23.29 29.06
CA MET A 1 7.49 23.41 27.60
C MET A 1 7.68 22.04 27.00
N ALA A 2 6.69 21.53 26.26
CA ALA A 2 6.85 20.27 25.54
C ALA A 2 7.94 20.47 24.46
N ALA A 3 8.90 19.56 24.38
CA ALA A 3 9.88 19.57 23.31
C ALA A 3 9.16 19.27 21.98
N THR A 4 9.21 20.18 21.03
CA THR A 4 8.68 19.92 19.69
C THR A 4 9.75 19.18 18.90
N LEU A 5 9.43 17.93 18.51
CA LEU A 5 10.29 17.15 17.64
C LEU A 5 10.27 17.77 16.22
N HIS A 6 11.42 18.20 15.74
CA HIS A 6 11.59 18.60 14.35
C HIS A 6 11.75 17.33 13.50
N SER A 7 10.66 16.93 12.85
CA SER A 7 10.63 15.74 12.01
C SER A 7 9.80 15.96 10.74
N SER A 8 10.08 15.18 9.73
CA SER A 8 9.26 15.08 8.51
C SER A 8 8.94 13.62 8.24
N VAL A 9 7.78 13.36 7.61
CA VAL A 9 7.44 12.01 7.17
C VAL A 9 8.34 11.64 5.99
N SER A 10 8.97 10.47 6.07
CA SER A 10 9.82 9.95 4.99
C SER A 10 9.05 8.99 4.09
N HIS A 11 8.62 7.88 4.61
CA HIS A 11 7.94 6.81 3.86
C HIS A 11 7.13 5.89 4.79
N ILE A 12 6.36 5.00 4.17
CA ILE A 12 5.72 3.84 4.80
C ILE A 12 6.43 2.60 4.25
N GLY A 13 6.89 1.70 5.14
CA GLY A 13 7.49 0.42 4.74
C GLY A 13 6.43 -0.67 4.60
N LEU A 14 6.45 -1.40 3.48
CA LEU A 14 5.66 -2.60 3.23
C LEU A 14 6.59 -3.76 2.91
N CYS A 15 6.50 -4.83 3.69
CA CYS A 15 7.16 -6.09 3.38
C CYS A 15 6.36 -6.82 2.29
N VAL A 16 7.04 -7.23 1.19
CA VAL A 16 6.41 -7.83 0.02
C VAL A 16 6.99 -9.21 -0.28
N GLY A 17 6.13 -10.14 -0.68
CA GLY A 17 6.54 -11.51 -0.98
C GLY A 17 7.23 -11.67 -2.34
N ASP A 18 6.96 -10.76 -3.27
CA ASP A 18 7.55 -10.72 -4.60
C ASP A 18 7.59 -9.27 -5.09
N LEU A 19 8.80 -8.73 -5.23
CA LEU A 19 8.99 -7.32 -5.59
C LEU A 19 8.41 -6.97 -6.96
N GLU A 20 8.59 -7.81 -7.98
CA GLU A 20 8.11 -7.50 -9.34
C GLU A 20 6.58 -7.54 -9.40
N ARG A 21 5.94 -8.45 -8.67
CA ARG A 21 4.49 -8.51 -8.54
C ARG A 21 3.94 -7.26 -7.86
N SER A 22 4.55 -6.82 -6.75
CA SER A 22 4.15 -5.61 -6.03
C SER A 22 4.48 -4.35 -6.83
N ARG A 23 5.65 -4.30 -7.50
CA ARG A 23 6.00 -3.22 -8.42
C ARG A 23 4.93 -3.04 -9.51
N ARG A 24 4.52 -4.14 -10.15
CA ARG A 24 3.45 -4.11 -11.17
C ARG A 24 2.16 -3.52 -10.62
N PHE A 25 1.76 -3.88 -9.40
CA PHE A 25 0.56 -3.35 -8.77
C PHE A 25 0.66 -1.86 -8.44
N TYR A 26 1.74 -1.45 -7.74
CA TYR A 26 1.89 -0.06 -7.30
C TYR A 26 2.30 0.89 -8.44
N VAL A 27 3.21 0.47 -9.32
CA VAL A 27 3.71 1.34 -10.40
C VAL A 27 2.78 1.31 -11.60
N ASP A 28 2.54 0.13 -12.18
CA ASP A 28 1.79 0.02 -13.44
C ASP A 28 0.28 0.14 -13.19
N GLY A 29 -0.24 -0.35 -12.04
CA GLY A 29 -1.65 -0.28 -11.65
C GLY A 29 -2.02 1.04 -10.98
N LEU A 30 -1.47 1.35 -9.81
CA LEU A 30 -1.80 2.56 -9.04
C LEU A 30 -1.12 3.84 -9.55
N GLY A 31 -0.17 3.74 -10.48
CA GLY A 31 0.49 4.88 -11.10
C GLY A 31 1.54 5.57 -10.21
N PHE A 32 2.12 4.85 -9.27
CA PHE A 32 3.30 5.32 -8.56
C PHE A 32 4.50 5.41 -9.52
N LYS A 33 5.43 6.28 -9.22
CA LYS A 33 6.71 6.40 -9.95
C LYS A 33 7.82 5.76 -9.12
N GLU A 34 8.69 5.01 -9.78
CA GLU A 34 9.91 4.52 -9.17
C GLU A 34 10.77 5.70 -8.70
N PHE A 35 11.27 5.63 -7.47
CA PHE A 35 12.03 6.72 -6.86
C PHE A 35 13.47 6.34 -6.56
N ALA A 36 13.71 5.20 -5.90
CA ALA A 36 15.04 4.71 -5.55
C ALA A 36 15.02 3.20 -5.33
N ARG A 37 16.20 2.57 -5.47
CA ARG A 37 16.41 1.15 -5.18
C ARG A 37 17.74 0.99 -4.46
N PHE A 38 17.72 0.21 -3.38
CA PHE A 38 18.90 -0.14 -2.60
C PHE A 38 18.93 -1.64 -2.36
N GLU A 39 20.13 -2.21 -2.47
CA GLU A 39 20.38 -3.60 -2.09
C GLU A 39 21.20 -3.60 -0.80
N MET A 40 20.74 -4.35 0.19
CA MET A 40 21.45 -4.55 1.46
C MET A 40 21.78 -6.03 1.62
N ASP A 41 23.05 -6.30 1.83
CA ASP A 41 23.59 -7.64 2.10
C ASP A 41 24.53 -7.53 3.29
N ARG A 42 23.97 -7.46 4.49
CA ARG A 42 24.69 -7.32 5.76
C ARG A 42 23.80 -7.70 6.94
N PRO A 43 24.37 -8.10 8.10
CA PRO A 43 23.60 -8.23 9.32
C PRO A 43 22.91 -6.91 9.71
N LEU A 44 21.66 -7.00 10.13
CA LEU A 44 20.92 -5.88 10.73
C LEU A 44 20.80 -6.11 12.22
N ALA A 45 20.90 -5.03 13.02
CA ALA A 45 20.97 -5.10 14.48
C ALA A 45 19.76 -5.76 15.16
N GLU A 46 18.62 -5.79 14.49
CA GLU A 46 17.35 -6.37 14.97
C GLU A 46 17.07 -7.77 14.41
N MET A 47 17.99 -8.32 13.62
CA MET A 47 17.89 -9.64 13.00
C MET A 47 19.08 -10.49 13.45
N ASP A 48 18.80 -11.69 13.95
CA ASP A 48 19.84 -12.65 14.39
C ASP A 48 20.52 -13.40 13.24
N GLU A 49 20.05 -13.18 12.00
CA GLU A 49 20.52 -13.86 10.80
C GLU A 49 21.16 -12.89 9.80
N GLU A 50 21.94 -13.43 8.87
CA GLU A 50 22.38 -12.64 7.71
C GLU A 50 21.17 -12.18 6.89
N CYS A 51 21.15 -10.88 6.56
CA CYS A 51 20.04 -10.28 5.83
C CYS A 51 20.45 -9.92 4.42
N ARG A 52 19.59 -10.32 3.48
CA ARG A 52 19.63 -9.81 2.11
C ARG A 52 18.26 -9.27 1.77
N VAL A 53 18.16 -7.96 1.54
CA VAL A 53 16.90 -7.28 1.26
C VAL A 53 17.07 -6.25 0.15
N THR A 54 16.10 -6.20 -0.75
CA THR A 54 15.92 -5.11 -1.69
C THR A 54 14.94 -4.11 -1.11
N SER A 55 15.37 -2.87 -0.96
CA SER A 55 14.55 -1.73 -0.57
C SER A 55 14.21 -0.93 -1.84
N PHE A 56 12.97 -0.97 -2.28
CA PHE A 56 12.50 -0.34 -3.51
C PHE A 56 11.46 0.73 -3.20
N PHE A 57 11.81 1.98 -3.47
CA PHE A 57 10.95 3.12 -3.18
C PHE A 57 10.12 3.52 -4.40
N VAL A 58 8.83 3.69 -4.16
CA VAL A 58 7.88 4.28 -5.11
C VAL A 58 7.22 5.50 -4.50
N GLN A 59 6.82 6.48 -5.32
CA GLN A 59 6.18 7.69 -4.83
C GLN A 59 5.03 8.15 -5.71
N LYS A 60 4.00 8.72 -5.08
CA LYS A 60 2.86 9.37 -5.73
C LYS A 60 2.27 10.43 -4.78
N ASP A 61 1.97 11.62 -5.30
CA ASP A 61 1.26 12.70 -4.59
C ASP A 61 1.81 13.02 -3.18
N GLY A 62 3.14 13.00 -3.03
CA GLY A 62 3.81 13.24 -1.74
C GLY A 62 3.91 12.01 -0.82
N LEU A 63 3.17 10.94 -1.09
CA LEU A 63 3.34 9.67 -0.40
C LEU A 63 4.51 8.89 -1.00
N ARG A 64 5.36 8.35 -0.13
CA ARG A 64 6.42 7.41 -0.50
C ARG A 64 6.21 6.09 0.20
N ILE A 65 6.31 5.01 -0.56
CA ILE A 65 6.24 3.63 -0.06
C ILE A 65 7.58 2.96 -0.34
N GLU A 66 8.12 2.29 0.67
CA GLU A 66 9.28 1.41 0.55
C GLU A 66 8.78 -0.03 0.48
N LEU A 67 8.96 -0.69 -0.66
CA LEU A 67 8.69 -2.11 -0.84
C LEU A 67 9.94 -2.90 -0.42
N LEU A 68 9.81 -3.69 0.64
CA LEU A 68 10.89 -4.47 1.25
C LEU A 68 10.79 -5.93 0.84
N ASP A 69 11.68 -6.36 -0.03
CA ASP A 69 11.75 -7.75 -0.53
C ASP A 69 12.91 -8.49 0.16
N TRP A 70 12.59 -9.30 1.17
CA TRP A 70 13.53 -10.06 1.96
C TRP A 70 13.88 -11.39 1.31
N LYS A 71 15.06 -11.47 0.72
CA LYS A 71 15.61 -12.73 0.14
C LYS A 71 16.14 -13.66 1.21
N THR A 72 16.71 -13.11 2.28
CA THR A 72 17.21 -13.82 3.46
C THR A 72 16.89 -12.97 4.70
N PRO A 73 16.26 -13.51 5.73
CA PRO A 73 15.78 -14.91 5.91
C PRO A 73 14.50 -15.24 5.13
N GLY A 74 13.93 -14.32 4.39
CA GLY A 74 12.66 -14.44 3.68
C GLY A 74 11.53 -13.70 4.39
N VAL A 75 10.35 -13.73 3.78
CA VAL A 75 9.15 -13.05 4.27
C VAL A 75 8.34 -13.99 5.16
N ILE A 76 7.79 -13.48 6.26
CA ILE A 76 6.96 -14.23 7.21
C ILE A 76 5.63 -13.52 7.45
N GLY A 77 4.61 -14.32 7.79
CA GLY A 77 3.30 -13.81 8.18
C GLY A 77 2.40 -13.45 7.00
N THR A 78 1.29 -12.80 7.33
CA THR A 78 0.30 -12.30 6.38
C THR A 78 -0.23 -10.96 6.88
N PRO A 79 -0.61 -10.04 5.98
CA PRO A 79 -1.27 -8.81 6.37
C PRO A 79 -2.57 -9.05 7.15
N SER A 80 -2.99 -8.06 7.94
CA SER A 80 -4.24 -8.16 8.69
C SER A 80 -5.45 -8.29 7.77
N SER A 81 -6.26 -9.32 7.97
CA SER A 81 -7.55 -9.49 7.29
C SER A 81 -8.70 -8.75 7.99
N ARG A 82 -8.48 -8.23 9.20
CA ARG A 82 -9.51 -7.57 10.02
C ARG A 82 -9.29 -6.08 10.12
N ARG A 83 -10.34 -5.27 9.87
CA ARG A 83 -10.29 -3.80 9.92
C ARG A 83 -9.99 -3.23 11.32
N ASN A 84 -10.28 -3.98 12.36
CA ASN A 84 -10.09 -3.58 13.76
C ASN A 84 -8.87 -4.24 14.42
N GLN A 85 -7.95 -4.80 13.66
CA GLN A 85 -6.67 -5.27 14.16
C GLN A 85 -5.70 -4.10 14.34
N LEU A 86 -4.97 -4.08 15.46
CA LEU A 86 -3.95 -3.06 15.70
C LEU A 86 -2.87 -3.07 14.60
N GLY A 87 -2.45 -1.89 14.20
CA GLY A 87 -1.43 -1.65 13.18
C GLY A 87 -1.96 -0.86 12.00
N LEU A 88 -1.19 -0.81 10.91
CA LEU A 88 -1.64 -0.20 9.65
C LEU A 88 -2.80 -1.01 9.09
N THR A 89 -3.96 -0.37 8.89
CA THR A 89 -5.17 -1.06 8.44
C THR A 89 -5.29 -1.09 6.92
N HIS A 90 -4.94 0.01 6.25
CA HIS A 90 -5.03 0.15 4.79
C HIS A 90 -4.29 1.41 4.31
N LEU A 91 -4.02 1.46 3.01
CA LEU A 91 -3.75 2.67 2.26
C LEU A 91 -5.04 3.12 1.57
N SER A 92 -5.25 4.42 1.40
CA SER A 92 -6.46 4.94 0.73
C SER A 92 -6.09 5.81 -0.47
N PHE A 93 -6.79 5.61 -1.59
CA PHE A 93 -6.57 6.29 -2.85
C PHE A 93 -7.86 6.89 -3.36
N VAL A 94 -7.83 8.18 -3.69
CA VAL A 94 -8.97 8.85 -4.34
C VAL A 94 -8.93 8.53 -5.84
N VAL A 95 -10.08 8.05 -6.37
CA VAL A 95 -10.26 7.68 -7.76
C VAL A 95 -11.54 8.32 -8.33
N GLU A 96 -11.65 8.41 -9.65
CA GLU A 96 -12.85 8.95 -10.32
C GLU A 96 -14.02 7.97 -10.26
N ASP A 97 -13.75 6.67 -10.42
CA ASP A 97 -14.75 5.59 -10.36
C ASP A 97 -14.15 4.38 -9.64
N VAL A 98 -14.73 4.02 -8.50
CA VAL A 98 -14.19 2.95 -7.66
C VAL A 98 -14.37 1.56 -8.31
N ASP A 99 -15.44 1.34 -9.07
CA ASP A 99 -15.73 0.04 -9.67
C ASP A 99 -14.86 -0.20 -10.91
N VAL A 100 -14.61 0.84 -11.71
CA VAL A 100 -13.69 0.78 -12.86
C VAL A 100 -12.26 0.56 -12.35
N SER A 101 -11.80 1.41 -11.42
CA SER A 101 -10.44 1.32 -10.88
C SER A 101 -10.17 0.00 -10.18
N ALA A 102 -11.16 -0.55 -9.44
CA ALA A 102 -11.03 -1.85 -8.81
C ALA A 102 -10.82 -2.97 -9.83
N ARG A 103 -11.60 -2.99 -10.92
CA ARG A 103 -11.43 -3.98 -12.00
C ARG A 103 -10.09 -3.86 -12.70
N GLU A 104 -9.63 -2.63 -12.97
CA GLU A 104 -8.30 -2.40 -13.55
C GLU A 104 -7.20 -2.93 -12.63
N LEU A 105 -7.26 -2.67 -11.33
CA LEU A 105 -6.25 -3.15 -10.38
C LEU A 105 -6.21 -4.68 -10.24
N VAL A 106 -7.30 -5.38 -10.52
CA VAL A 106 -7.31 -6.85 -10.59
C VAL A 106 -6.39 -7.35 -11.70
N GLU A 107 -6.32 -6.66 -12.85
CA GLU A 107 -5.40 -7.00 -13.96
C GLU A 107 -3.92 -6.86 -13.55
N TYR A 108 -3.64 -6.06 -12.53
CA TYR A 108 -2.30 -5.85 -11.95
C TYR A 108 -2.02 -6.72 -10.72
N GLY A 109 -2.93 -7.65 -10.39
CA GLY A 109 -2.75 -8.63 -9.32
C GLY A 109 -3.48 -8.30 -8.01
N GLY A 110 -4.28 -7.25 -7.99
CA GLY A 110 -5.18 -6.95 -6.87
C GLY A 110 -6.34 -7.94 -6.75
N THR A 111 -6.93 -8.03 -5.57
CA THR A 111 -8.11 -8.86 -5.30
C THR A 111 -9.18 -8.03 -4.63
N ILE A 112 -10.37 -7.93 -5.24
CA ILE A 112 -11.51 -7.21 -4.64
C ILE A 112 -11.93 -7.95 -3.36
N ILE A 113 -12.08 -7.19 -2.27
CA ILE A 113 -12.59 -7.71 -1.00
C ILE A 113 -14.13 -7.62 -1.04
N GLU A 114 -14.76 -8.75 -1.25
CA GLU A 114 -16.20 -8.84 -1.38
C GLU A 114 -16.97 -8.25 -0.19
N GLY A 115 -18.12 -7.64 -0.47
CA GLY A 115 -18.99 -7.04 0.55
C GLY A 115 -18.49 -5.72 1.15
N THR A 116 -17.43 -5.13 0.60
CA THR A 116 -16.90 -3.85 1.08
C THR A 116 -17.37 -2.64 0.28
N ARG A 117 -18.06 -2.85 -0.85
CA ARG A 117 -18.60 -1.77 -1.69
C ARG A 117 -19.69 -1.00 -0.94
N SER A 118 -19.56 0.31 -0.86
CA SER A 118 -20.54 1.19 -0.20
C SER A 118 -20.73 2.50 -0.97
N GLY A 119 -21.83 3.19 -0.71
CA GLY A 119 -22.17 4.48 -1.32
C GLY A 119 -22.67 4.42 -2.77
N GLN A 120 -22.93 3.22 -3.34
CA GLN A 120 -23.33 3.07 -4.75
C GLN A 120 -24.72 3.64 -5.08
N ASP A 121 -25.61 3.71 -4.11
CA ASP A 121 -27.01 4.12 -4.30
C ASP A 121 -27.20 5.65 -4.17
N ASP A 122 -26.16 6.39 -3.79
CA ASP A 122 -26.21 7.83 -3.63
C ASP A 122 -24.98 8.51 -4.27
N PRO A 123 -25.14 9.15 -5.43
CA PRO A 123 -24.04 9.88 -6.09
C PRO A 123 -23.48 11.04 -5.27
N ALA A 124 -24.25 11.59 -4.33
CA ALA A 124 -23.81 12.65 -3.43
C ALA A 124 -23.02 12.15 -2.22
N SER A 125 -22.97 10.83 -2.02
CA SER A 125 -22.17 10.23 -0.94
C SER A 125 -20.79 9.79 -1.40
N VAL A 126 -19.87 9.66 -0.45
CA VAL A 126 -18.57 9.03 -0.66
C VAL A 126 -18.78 7.57 -1.04
N GLN A 127 -18.14 7.14 -2.11
CA GLN A 127 -18.15 5.74 -2.55
C GLN A 127 -16.83 5.08 -2.20
N ILE A 128 -16.89 3.87 -1.71
CA ILE A 128 -15.72 3.12 -1.24
C ILE A 128 -15.79 1.68 -1.73
N ILE A 129 -14.64 1.12 -2.08
CA ILE A 129 -14.42 -0.32 -2.21
C ILE A 129 -13.03 -0.66 -1.68
N PHE A 130 -12.86 -1.83 -1.08
CA PHE A 130 -11.56 -2.33 -0.67
C PHE A 130 -11.05 -3.43 -1.59
N LEU A 131 -9.75 -3.36 -1.87
CA LEU A 131 -8.99 -4.44 -2.50
C LEU A 131 -7.92 -4.93 -1.52
N ALA A 132 -7.34 -6.08 -1.82
CA ALA A 132 -6.05 -6.49 -1.31
C ALA A 132 -5.02 -6.35 -2.44
N ASP A 133 -3.84 -5.84 -2.10
CA ASP A 133 -2.68 -5.91 -2.99
C ASP A 133 -2.26 -7.37 -3.22
N PRO A 134 -1.26 -7.67 -4.06
CA PRO A 134 -0.84 -9.04 -4.31
C PRO A 134 -0.42 -9.86 -3.08
N ASP A 135 -0.02 -9.21 -1.99
CA ASP A 135 0.38 -9.86 -0.73
C ASP A 135 -0.74 -9.88 0.33
N GLY A 136 -1.86 -9.20 0.07
CA GLY A 136 -3.00 -9.14 0.96
C GLY A 136 -3.08 -7.85 1.79
N THR A 137 -2.20 -6.87 1.58
CA THR A 137 -2.32 -5.54 2.18
C THR A 137 -3.58 -4.87 1.64
N ARG A 138 -4.36 -4.26 2.54
CA ARG A 138 -5.63 -3.63 2.15
C ARG A 138 -5.39 -2.27 1.52
N ASP A 139 -6.05 -2.04 0.40
CA ASP A 139 -6.13 -0.76 -0.29
C ASP A 139 -7.59 -0.32 -0.40
N GLU A 140 -7.87 0.91 0.02
CA GLU A 140 -9.19 1.52 -0.13
C GLU A 140 -9.20 2.39 -1.38
N LEU A 141 -10.14 2.15 -2.27
CA LEU A 141 -10.46 3.09 -3.34
C LEU A 141 -11.65 3.92 -2.90
N MET A 142 -11.54 5.23 -3.03
CA MET A 142 -12.55 6.17 -2.60
C MET A 142 -12.86 7.17 -3.71
N ARG A 143 -14.14 7.36 -4.02
CA ARG A 143 -14.62 8.51 -4.80
C ARG A 143 -15.26 9.49 -3.84
N LEU A 144 -14.78 10.72 -3.86
CA LEU A 144 -15.34 11.80 -3.04
C LEU A 144 -16.75 12.17 -3.52
N ALA A 145 -17.59 12.66 -2.61
CA ALA A 145 -18.86 13.26 -2.95
C ALA A 145 -18.63 14.54 -3.79
N GLU A 146 -19.63 14.91 -4.59
CA GLU A 146 -19.55 16.13 -5.41
C GLU A 146 -19.31 17.36 -4.53
N GLY A 147 -18.28 18.16 -4.87
CA GLY A 147 -17.90 19.37 -4.13
C GLY A 147 -17.09 19.11 -2.85
N GLN A 148 -16.73 17.86 -2.54
CA GLN A 148 -15.86 17.51 -1.43
C GLN A 148 -14.39 17.51 -1.87
N GLU A 149 -13.52 18.13 -1.06
CA GLU A 149 -12.06 18.11 -1.19
C GLU A 149 -11.46 17.61 0.13
N TRP A 150 -10.23 17.05 0.06
CA TRP A 150 -9.43 16.65 1.25
C TRP A 150 -8.39 17.71 1.54
#